data_e0b98bc9ef528ac379bcc723e868aae5
#
_entry.id   e0b98bc9ef528ac379bcc723e868aae5
#
_cell.length_a   1.000
_cell.length_b   1.000
_cell.length_c   1.000
_cell.angle_alpha   90.00
_cell.angle_beta   90.00
_cell.angle_gamma   90.00
#
_symmetry.space_group_name_H-M   'P 1'
#
loop_
_entity.id
_entity.type
_entity.pdbx_description
1 polymer ?
#
loop_
_entity_poly.entity_id
_entity_poly.type
_entity_poly.pdbx_seq_one_letter_code
_entity_poly.pdbx_strand_id
1 'polypeptide(L)'
;ERLIPTQGDAFRMQVNGRSFDERKLAGRALMAEILTLVQLRQEGAQIIASIGGFDLEFEGKRVAREGFQYTTMLKRTGARYAVDLSMTVTALGAISRLEHALSNFENERQDYCRRLIEGEKRLAAYQPRLGETFAFEGELELKRAELAEIETSLAASSEKPSNANVDIIGVGGELIAA
;
A
#
# COMPACT_ATOMS: atom_id res chain seq x y z
N GLU A 1 -10.56 -16.45 -10.94
CA GLU A 1 -11.89 -16.14 -11.53
C GLU A 1 -11.76 -14.98 -12.50
N ARG A 2 -12.35 -15.15 -13.71
CA ARG A 2 -12.33 -14.09 -14.73
C ARG A 2 -13.41 -13.05 -14.44
N LEU A 3 -13.15 -11.80 -14.82
CA LEU A 3 -14.15 -10.74 -14.86
C LEU A 3 -15.26 -11.13 -15.85
N ILE A 4 -16.51 -10.96 -15.45
CA ILE A 4 -17.65 -11.09 -16.38
C ILE A 4 -17.68 -9.83 -17.24
N PRO A 5 -17.74 -9.93 -18.58
CA PRO A 5 -17.76 -8.76 -19.46
C PRO A 5 -18.90 -7.81 -19.11
N THR A 6 -18.59 -6.52 -19.05
CA THR A 6 -19.56 -5.46 -18.66
C THR A 6 -19.72 -4.37 -19.72
N GLN A 7 -19.12 -4.55 -20.91
CA GLN A 7 -19.13 -3.53 -21.96
C GLN A 7 -20.01 -3.96 -23.17
N GLY A 8 -20.55 -2.98 -23.85
CA GLY A 8 -21.38 -3.20 -25.04
C GLY A 8 -22.61 -4.04 -24.74
N ASP A 9 -22.92 -5.00 -25.62
CA ASP A 9 -24.07 -5.90 -25.51
C ASP A 9 -23.97 -6.90 -24.36
N ALA A 10 -22.76 -7.07 -23.81
CA ALA A 10 -22.52 -7.93 -22.66
C ALA A 10 -22.85 -7.23 -21.33
N PHE A 11 -23.22 -5.95 -21.35
CA PHE A 11 -23.55 -5.22 -20.13
C PHE A 11 -24.69 -5.89 -19.38
N ARG A 12 -24.45 -6.24 -18.13
CA ARG A 12 -25.46 -6.74 -17.20
C ARG A 12 -25.12 -6.19 -15.81
N MET A 13 -26.13 -5.63 -15.17
CA MET A 13 -26.03 -5.12 -13.80
C MET A 13 -27.33 -5.43 -13.04
N GLN A 14 -27.20 -5.76 -11.78
CA GLN A 14 -28.35 -5.85 -10.89
C GLN A 14 -28.29 -4.68 -9.89
N VAL A 15 -29.44 -4.05 -9.66
CA VAL A 15 -29.60 -3.00 -8.65
C VAL A 15 -30.81 -3.35 -7.81
N ASN A 16 -30.62 -3.50 -6.51
CA ASN A 16 -31.67 -3.88 -5.56
C ASN A 16 -32.50 -5.10 -6.04
N GLY A 17 -31.78 -6.14 -6.54
CA GLY A 17 -32.38 -7.38 -7.05
C GLY A 17 -33.02 -7.30 -8.45
N ARG A 18 -33.06 -6.13 -9.09
CA ARG A 18 -33.57 -5.96 -10.47
C ARG A 18 -32.41 -5.98 -11.46
N SER A 19 -32.57 -6.75 -12.55
CA SER A 19 -31.57 -6.83 -13.61
C SER A 19 -31.80 -5.78 -14.68
N PHE A 20 -30.69 -5.20 -15.16
CA PHE A 20 -30.65 -4.19 -16.22
C PHE A 20 -29.61 -4.61 -17.25
N ASP A 21 -29.94 -4.46 -18.51
CA ASP A 21 -29.11 -4.67 -19.70
C ASP A 21 -28.74 -3.35 -20.41
N GLU A 22 -29.37 -2.24 -19.99
CA GLU A 22 -29.10 -0.90 -20.48
C GLU A 22 -28.37 -0.06 -19.44
N ARG A 23 -27.18 0.45 -19.80
CA ARG A 23 -26.29 1.24 -18.90
C ARG A 23 -26.99 2.47 -18.31
N LYS A 24 -27.79 3.17 -19.12
CA LYS A 24 -28.48 4.39 -18.68
C LYS A 24 -29.57 4.09 -17.64
N LEU A 25 -30.32 3.00 -17.84
CA LEU A 25 -31.36 2.57 -16.91
C LEU A 25 -30.75 2.04 -15.61
N ALA A 26 -29.70 1.21 -15.70
CA ALA A 26 -28.96 0.71 -14.55
C ALA A 26 -28.40 1.87 -13.71
N GLY A 27 -27.76 2.84 -14.37
CA GLY A 27 -27.19 4.01 -13.69
C GLY A 27 -28.24 4.87 -13.01
N ARG A 28 -29.41 5.07 -13.62
CA ARG A 28 -30.54 5.79 -13.01
C ARG A 28 -31.05 5.05 -11.77
N ALA A 29 -31.24 3.73 -11.88
CA ALA A 29 -31.70 2.90 -10.77
C ALA A 29 -30.69 2.94 -9.60
N LEU A 30 -29.39 2.82 -9.91
CA LEU A 30 -28.33 2.87 -8.91
C LEU A 30 -28.30 4.22 -8.17
N MET A 31 -28.31 5.33 -8.91
CA MET A 31 -28.27 6.65 -8.29
C MET A 31 -29.53 6.97 -7.49
N ALA A 32 -30.69 6.46 -7.93
CA ALA A 32 -31.94 6.58 -7.16
C ALA A 32 -31.88 5.78 -5.84
N GLU A 33 -31.31 4.59 -5.86
CA GLU A 33 -31.11 3.78 -4.65
C GLU A 33 -30.17 4.48 -3.67
N ILE A 34 -29.01 4.96 -4.13
CA ILE A 34 -28.07 5.71 -3.29
C ILE A 34 -28.75 6.95 -2.70
N LEU A 35 -29.51 7.72 -3.52
CA LEU A 35 -30.24 8.88 -3.03
C LEU A 35 -31.22 8.52 -1.91
N THR A 36 -31.96 7.44 -2.08
CA THR A 36 -32.93 6.94 -1.08
C THR A 36 -32.23 6.62 0.24
N LEU A 37 -31.12 5.91 0.19
CA LEU A 37 -30.33 5.53 1.38
C LEU A 37 -29.76 6.77 2.09
N VAL A 38 -29.28 7.74 1.33
CA VAL A 38 -28.77 9.01 1.86
C VAL A 38 -29.87 9.81 2.52
N GLN A 39 -31.05 9.92 1.89
CA GLN A 39 -32.22 10.63 2.45
C GLN A 39 -32.72 9.97 3.76
N LEU A 40 -32.73 8.64 3.78
CA LEU A 40 -33.10 7.86 4.96
C LEU A 40 -31.99 7.85 6.04
N ARG A 41 -30.80 8.39 5.72
CA ARG A 41 -29.59 8.33 6.57
C ARG A 41 -29.32 6.90 7.04
N GLN A 42 -29.39 5.96 6.11
CA GLN A 42 -29.21 4.54 6.38
C GLN A 42 -27.79 4.28 6.85
N GLU A 43 -27.62 3.90 8.12
CA GLU A 43 -26.32 3.55 8.70
C GLU A 43 -26.00 2.06 8.48
N GLY A 44 -24.69 1.77 8.38
CA GLY A 44 -24.18 0.42 8.17
C GLY A 44 -23.90 0.10 6.71
N ALA A 45 -23.41 -1.11 6.50
CA ALA A 45 -23.01 -1.62 5.19
C ALA A 45 -24.11 -2.52 4.61
N GLN A 46 -24.46 -2.31 3.34
CA GLN A 46 -25.41 -3.16 2.61
C GLN A 46 -25.05 -3.23 1.13
N ILE A 47 -25.32 -4.37 0.51
CA ILE A 47 -25.13 -4.57 -0.94
C ILE A 47 -26.33 -3.95 -1.64
N ILE A 48 -26.05 -3.00 -2.56
CA ILE A 48 -27.08 -2.28 -3.32
C ILE A 48 -27.13 -2.68 -4.78
N ALA A 49 -26.05 -3.22 -5.32
CA ALA A 49 -25.96 -3.63 -6.72
C ALA A 49 -24.91 -4.72 -6.92
N SER A 50 -24.92 -5.36 -8.09
CA SER A 50 -23.84 -6.22 -8.55
C SER A 50 -23.54 -6.00 -10.02
N ILE A 51 -22.26 -6.01 -10.40
CA ILE A 51 -21.78 -5.81 -11.77
C ILE A 51 -20.46 -6.56 -11.98
N GLY A 52 -20.34 -7.26 -13.11
CA GLY A 52 -19.11 -7.97 -13.47
C GLY A 52 -18.68 -9.07 -12.50
N GLY A 53 -19.61 -9.57 -11.66
CA GLY A 53 -19.33 -10.54 -10.60
C GLY A 53 -18.80 -9.89 -9.32
N PHE A 54 -18.89 -8.56 -9.19
CA PHE A 54 -18.60 -7.80 -7.97
C PHE A 54 -19.88 -7.26 -7.37
N ASP A 55 -19.95 -7.26 -6.06
CA ASP A 55 -21.00 -6.61 -5.29
C ASP A 55 -20.62 -5.16 -5.03
N LEU A 56 -21.57 -4.26 -5.22
CA LEU A 56 -21.43 -2.86 -4.83
C LEU A 56 -22.07 -2.66 -3.46
N GLU A 57 -21.25 -2.39 -2.49
CA GLU A 57 -21.66 -2.09 -1.12
C GLU A 57 -21.76 -0.59 -0.91
N PHE A 58 -22.84 -0.18 -0.30
CA PHE A 58 -23.03 1.15 0.28
C PHE A 58 -22.78 1.05 1.78
N GLU A 59 -21.97 1.93 2.34
CA GLU A 59 -21.74 2.04 3.78
C GLU A 59 -22.03 3.47 4.24
N GLY A 60 -23.12 3.64 4.98
CA GLY A 60 -23.53 4.91 5.58
C GLY A 60 -23.01 5.05 7.00
N LYS A 61 -22.54 6.25 7.36
CA LYS A 61 -22.01 6.56 8.67
C LYS A 61 -22.39 7.96 9.12
N ARG A 62 -22.82 8.08 10.35
CA ARG A 62 -23.01 9.39 10.99
C ARG A 62 -21.71 9.84 11.65
N VAL A 63 -21.22 11.00 11.25
CA VAL A 63 -19.98 11.58 11.76
C VAL A 63 -20.33 12.81 12.62
N ALA A 64 -19.85 12.83 13.85
CA ALA A 64 -20.04 13.98 14.74
C ALA A 64 -19.43 15.22 14.09
N ARG A 65 -20.22 16.30 13.98
CA ARG A 65 -19.93 17.60 13.35
C ARG A 65 -20.02 17.65 11.81
N GLU A 66 -19.90 16.54 11.09
CA GLU A 66 -19.92 16.52 9.62
C GLU A 66 -21.26 16.01 9.04
N GLY A 67 -22.12 15.47 9.91
CA GLY A 67 -23.41 14.95 9.51
C GLY A 67 -23.36 13.51 8.99
N PHE A 68 -24.16 13.19 7.97
CA PHE A 68 -24.21 11.86 7.37
C PHE A 68 -23.23 11.78 6.19
N GLN A 69 -22.36 10.79 6.20
CA GLN A 69 -21.45 10.47 5.12
C GLN A 69 -21.69 9.06 4.64
N TYR A 70 -21.36 8.77 3.40
CA TYR A 70 -21.40 7.43 2.86
C TYR A 70 -20.20 7.16 1.96
N THR A 71 -19.88 5.88 1.83
CA THR A 71 -18.89 5.37 0.89
C THR A 71 -19.49 4.25 0.07
N THR A 72 -19.01 4.07 -1.14
CA THR A 72 -19.38 2.95 -2.00
C THR A 72 -18.16 2.15 -2.37
N MET A 73 -18.25 0.83 -2.26
CA MET A 73 -17.14 -0.09 -2.49
C MET A 73 -17.55 -1.25 -3.38
N LEU A 74 -16.77 -1.53 -4.42
CA LEU A 74 -16.83 -2.79 -5.13
C LEU A 74 -16.12 -3.87 -4.32
N LYS A 75 -16.83 -4.96 -4.06
CA LYS A 75 -16.34 -6.09 -3.29
C LYS A 75 -16.42 -7.38 -4.08
N ARG A 76 -15.38 -8.18 -3.97
CA ARG A 76 -15.34 -9.60 -4.35
C ARG A 76 -14.39 -10.30 -3.40
N THR A 77 -14.40 -11.63 -3.33
CA THR A 77 -13.54 -12.41 -2.44
C THR A 77 -12.10 -11.89 -2.42
N GLY A 78 -11.69 -11.29 -1.29
CA GLY A 78 -10.35 -10.75 -1.07
C GLY A 78 -10.05 -9.39 -1.72
N ALA A 79 -10.96 -8.81 -2.52
CA ALA A 79 -10.79 -7.52 -3.17
C ALA A 79 -11.81 -6.49 -2.68
N ARG A 80 -11.36 -5.28 -2.38
CA ARG A 80 -12.17 -4.12 -2.03
C ARG A 80 -11.63 -2.89 -2.74
N TYR A 81 -12.50 -2.15 -3.41
CA TYR A 81 -12.12 -0.94 -4.11
C TYR A 81 -13.16 0.15 -3.93
N ALA A 82 -12.75 1.30 -3.39
CA ALA A 82 -13.63 2.44 -3.23
C ALA A 82 -13.95 3.07 -4.59
N VAL A 83 -15.22 3.26 -4.88
CA VAL A 83 -15.69 3.97 -6.07
C VAL A 83 -16.45 5.20 -5.62
N ASP A 84 -16.02 6.37 -6.07
CA ASP A 84 -16.72 7.61 -5.75
C ASP A 84 -18.01 7.72 -6.60
N LEU A 85 -19.15 7.46 -5.96
CA LEU A 85 -20.49 7.63 -6.51
C LEU A 85 -21.23 8.76 -5.77
N SER A 86 -20.57 9.92 -5.67
CA SER A 86 -21.17 11.11 -5.07
C SER A 86 -22.43 11.56 -5.80
N MET A 87 -23.30 12.30 -5.13
CA MET A 87 -24.59 12.77 -5.68
C MET A 87 -24.46 13.70 -6.90
N THR A 88 -23.26 14.21 -7.18
CA THR A 88 -22.96 15.02 -8.35
C THR A 88 -22.69 14.22 -9.61
N VAL A 89 -22.52 12.89 -9.47
CA VAL A 89 -22.21 11.98 -10.58
C VAL A 89 -23.47 11.70 -11.38
N THR A 90 -23.37 11.80 -12.70
CA THR A 90 -24.47 11.42 -13.59
C THR A 90 -24.67 9.91 -13.63
N ALA A 91 -25.86 9.45 -14.00
CA ALA A 91 -26.19 8.03 -14.13
C ALA A 91 -25.18 7.26 -15.00
N LEU A 92 -24.82 7.81 -16.17
CA LEU A 92 -23.82 7.21 -17.06
C LEU A 92 -22.40 7.32 -16.47
N GLY A 93 -22.09 8.42 -15.80
CA GLY A 93 -20.82 8.62 -15.12
C GLY A 93 -20.62 7.60 -14.01
N ALA A 94 -21.66 7.23 -13.26
CA ALA A 94 -21.59 6.18 -12.25
C ALA A 94 -21.23 4.82 -12.87
N ILE A 95 -21.89 4.43 -13.96
CA ILE A 95 -21.55 3.19 -14.68
C ILE A 95 -20.13 3.22 -15.22
N SER A 96 -19.70 4.34 -15.83
CA SER A 96 -18.33 4.46 -16.34
C SER A 96 -17.27 4.35 -15.25
N ARG A 97 -17.53 4.90 -14.06
CA ARG A 97 -16.62 4.73 -12.90
C ARG A 97 -16.54 3.29 -12.42
N LEU A 98 -17.68 2.58 -12.39
CA LEU A 98 -17.71 1.16 -12.05
C LEU A 98 -16.94 0.32 -13.06
N GLU A 99 -17.17 0.54 -14.36
CA GLU A 99 -16.46 -0.18 -15.43
C GLU A 99 -14.95 0.09 -15.40
N HIS A 100 -14.55 1.34 -15.13
CA HIS A 100 -13.14 1.69 -14.99
C HIS A 100 -12.50 0.99 -13.79
N ALA A 101 -13.19 0.96 -12.65
CA ALA A 101 -12.72 0.23 -11.47
C ALA A 101 -12.56 -1.27 -11.77
N LEU A 102 -13.52 -1.88 -12.48
CA LEU A 102 -13.45 -3.28 -12.89
C LEU A 102 -12.28 -3.55 -13.84
N SER A 103 -12.02 -2.63 -14.79
CA SER A 103 -10.86 -2.74 -15.69
C SER A 103 -9.54 -2.65 -14.92
N ASN A 104 -9.46 -1.81 -13.90
CA ASN A 104 -8.28 -1.70 -13.06
C ASN A 104 -8.00 -2.99 -12.28
N PHE A 105 -9.00 -3.68 -11.77
CA PHE A 105 -8.83 -4.99 -11.14
C PHE A 105 -8.22 -6.01 -12.10
N GLU A 106 -8.65 -6.02 -13.35
CA GLU A 106 -8.10 -6.96 -14.33
C GLU A 106 -6.63 -6.65 -14.65
N ASN A 107 -6.27 -5.38 -14.77
CA ASN A 107 -4.89 -4.94 -14.96
C ASN A 107 -4.01 -5.31 -13.76
N GLU A 108 -4.48 -5.02 -12.53
CA GLU A 108 -3.78 -5.41 -11.31
C GLU A 108 -3.58 -6.93 -11.22
N ARG A 109 -4.61 -7.71 -11.53
CA ARG A 109 -4.51 -9.17 -11.57
C ARG A 109 -3.42 -9.64 -12.53
N GLN A 110 -3.35 -9.07 -13.73
CA GLN A 110 -2.31 -9.40 -14.72
C GLN A 110 -0.92 -9.04 -14.21
N ASP A 111 -0.77 -7.90 -13.56
CA ASP A 111 0.50 -7.46 -12.97
C ASP A 111 0.95 -8.37 -11.82
N TYR A 112 0.03 -8.79 -10.94
CA TYR A 112 0.35 -9.77 -9.89
C TYR A 112 0.75 -11.12 -10.47
N CYS A 113 0.06 -11.62 -11.49
CA CYS A 113 0.43 -12.86 -12.19
C CYS A 113 1.84 -12.76 -12.79
N ARG A 114 2.18 -11.63 -13.43
CA ARG A 114 3.52 -11.41 -13.97
C ARG A 114 4.59 -11.42 -12.88
N ARG A 115 4.35 -10.69 -11.76
CA ARG A 115 5.28 -10.66 -10.61
C ARG A 115 5.44 -12.02 -9.96
N LEU A 116 4.38 -12.81 -9.90
CA LEU A 116 4.46 -14.18 -9.38
C LEU A 116 5.38 -15.04 -10.25
N ILE A 117 5.17 -15.04 -11.57
CA ILE A 117 6.02 -15.78 -12.51
C ILE A 117 7.50 -15.35 -12.40
N GLU A 118 7.75 -14.04 -12.28
CA GLU A 118 9.11 -13.53 -12.07
C GLU A 118 9.70 -13.98 -10.72
N GLY A 119 8.90 -13.97 -9.66
CA GLY A 119 9.30 -14.47 -8.34
C GLY A 119 9.66 -15.94 -8.37
N GLU A 120 8.84 -16.76 -9.01
CA GLU A 120 9.09 -18.20 -9.18
C GLU A 120 10.38 -18.47 -9.99
N LYS A 121 10.62 -17.71 -11.07
CA LYS A 121 11.86 -17.82 -11.85
C LYS A 121 13.08 -17.45 -11.00
N ARG A 122 13.00 -16.37 -10.19
CA ARG A 122 14.09 -15.98 -9.29
C ARG A 122 14.34 -17.04 -8.22
N LEU A 123 13.28 -17.57 -7.63
CA LEU A 123 13.39 -18.66 -6.65
C LEU A 123 14.09 -19.87 -7.24
N ALA A 124 13.67 -20.31 -8.44
CA ALA A 124 14.29 -21.43 -9.13
C ALA A 124 15.78 -21.16 -9.49
N ALA A 125 16.13 -19.90 -9.79
CA ALA A 125 17.53 -19.51 -10.05
C ALA A 125 18.40 -19.46 -8.80
N TYR A 126 17.81 -19.18 -7.63
CA TYR A 126 18.57 -19.10 -6.37
C TYR A 126 18.63 -20.44 -5.62
N GLN A 127 17.63 -21.31 -5.80
CA GLN A 127 17.62 -22.62 -5.13
C GLN A 127 18.91 -23.43 -5.29
N PRO A 128 19.52 -23.56 -6.48
CA PRO A 128 20.76 -24.32 -6.63
C PRO A 128 21.97 -23.64 -5.94
N ARG A 129 21.89 -22.34 -5.65
CA ARG A 129 22.93 -21.59 -4.96
C ARG A 129 22.82 -21.64 -3.44
N LEU A 130 21.73 -22.18 -2.91
CA LEU A 130 21.55 -22.37 -1.48
C LEU A 130 22.52 -23.46 -1.02
N GLY A 131 23.47 -23.09 -0.18
CA GLY A 131 24.51 -24.00 0.34
C GLY A 131 25.83 -23.97 -0.42
N GLU A 132 25.94 -23.20 -1.52
CA GLU A 132 27.25 -22.90 -2.08
C GLU A 132 28.00 -21.94 -1.16
N THR A 133 29.27 -22.25 -0.91
CA THR A 133 30.18 -21.34 -0.18
C THR A 133 30.38 -20.07 -0.96
N PHE A 134 30.28 -18.94 -0.26
CA PHE A 134 30.50 -17.63 -0.90
C PHE A 134 31.93 -17.57 -1.46
N ALA A 135 32.07 -17.27 -2.76
CA ALA A 135 33.37 -17.34 -3.47
C ALA A 135 34.50 -16.54 -2.79
N PHE A 136 34.15 -15.50 -2.03
CA PHE A 136 35.09 -14.66 -1.27
C PHE A 136 35.02 -14.88 0.24
N GLU A 137 34.53 -16.01 0.71
CA GLU A 137 34.38 -16.31 2.15
C GLU A 137 35.71 -16.25 2.85
N GLY A 138 36.76 -16.86 2.27
CA GLY A 138 38.10 -16.82 2.82
C GLY A 138 38.71 -15.41 2.89
N GLU A 139 38.46 -14.57 1.88
CA GLU A 139 38.89 -13.16 1.88
C GLU A 139 38.13 -12.34 2.93
N LEU A 140 36.83 -12.58 3.09
CA LEU A 140 36.03 -11.95 4.11
C LEU A 140 36.48 -12.30 5.52
N GLU A 141 36.82 -13.55 5.76
CA GLU A 141 37.36 -14.01 7.07
C GLU A 141 38.71 -13.35 7.37
N LEU A 142 39.60 -13.27 6.38
CA LEU A 142 40.89 -12.57 6.54
C LEU A 142 40.69 -11.10 6.89
N LYS A 143 39.78 -10.40 6.16
CA LYS A 143 39.50 -8.99 6.44
C LYS A 143 38.82 -8.74 7.78
N ARG A 144 38.01 -9.66 8.25
CA ARG A 144 37.45 -9.61 9.61
C ARG A 144 38.51 -9.82 10.69
N ALA A 145 39.45 -10.71 10.45
CA ALA A 145 40.57 -10.92 11.38
C ALA A 145 41.48 -9.69 11.45
N GLU A 146 41.84 -9.10 10.29
CA GLU A 146 42.62 -7.85 10.26
C GLU A 146 41.90 -6.69 10.98
N LEU A 147 40.57 -6.54 10.79
CA LEU A 147 39.81 -5.55 11.49
C LEU A 147 39.82 -5.73 12.99
N ALA A 148 39.62 -6.96 13.49
CA ALA A 148 39.64 -7.28 14.90
C ALA A 148 41.04 -7.00 15.53
N GLU A 149 42.14 -7.26 14.80
CA GLU A 149 43.48 -6.93 15.23
C GLU A 149 43.70 -5.41 15.36
N ILE A 150 43.24 -4.66 14.38
CA ILE A 150 43.30 -3.18 14.39
C ILE A 150 42.47 -2.62 15.56
N GLU A 151 41.26 -3.10 15.77
CA GLU A 151 40.41 -2.69 16.89
C GLU A 151 41.06 -2.95 18.23
N THR A 152 41.69 -4.13 18.39
CA THR A 152 42.41 -4.53 19.61
C THR A 152 43.62 -3.62 19.84
N SER A 153 44.37 -3.29 18.78
CA SER A 153 45.54 -2.43 18.88
C SER A 153 45.19 -1.00 19.22
N LEU A 154 44.08 -0.49 18.65
CA LEU A 154 43.55 0.83 18.98
C LEU A 154 43.04 0.92 20.43
N ALA A 155 42.33 -0.09 20.90
CA ALA A 155 41.91 -0.18 22.31
C ALA A 155 43.09 -0.17 23.26
N ALA A 156 44.13 -0.95 22.98
CA ALA A 156 45.36 -0.98 23.78
C ALA A 156 46.14 0.34 23.75
N SER A 157 46.09 1.08 22.66
CA SER A 157 46.74 2.40 22.56
C SER A 157 45.98 3.51 23.29
N SER A 158 44.64 3.37 23.38
CA SER A 158 43.80 4.33 24.09
C SER A 158 43.88 4.17 25.62
N GLU A 159 44.32 3.02 26.13
CA GLU A 159 44.50 2.73 27.59
C GLU A 159 45.83 3.18 28.15
N LYS A 160 46.79 3.69 27.33
CA LYS A 160 48.00 4.31 27.86
C LYS A 160 47.71 5.71 28.40
N PRO A 161 47.71 5.94 29.73
CA PRO A 161 47.57 7.29 30.24
C PRO A 161 48.78 8.12 29.80
N SER A 162 48.55 9.25 29.16
CA SER A 162 49.56 10.26 28.87
C SER A 162 50.00 10.88 30.18
N ASN A 163 51.03 10.27 30.81
CA ASN A 163 51.85 10.95 31.85
C ASN A 163 52.84 11.88 31.15
N ALA A 164 52.33 12.96 30.56
CA ALA A 164 53.14 14.13 30.28
C ALA A 164 53.06 15.04 31.51
N ASN A 165 54.05 14.83 32.36
CA ASN A 165 54.41 15.74 33.46
C ASN A 165 54.79 17.07 32.81
N VAL A 166 53.92 18.07 32.85
CA VAL A 166 54.26 19.43 32.52
C VAL A 166 54.79 20.08 33.80
N ASP A 167 56.09 20.09 33.93
CA ASP A 167 56.78 20.95 34.89
C ASP A 167 56.45 22.39 34.57
N ILE A 168 55.61 22.98 35.39
CA ILE A 168 55.37 24.43 35.40
C ILE A 168 56.53 25.05 36.20
N ILE A 169 57.52 25.49 35.44
CA ILE A 169 58.57 26.40 35.99
C ILE A 169 57.88 27.74 36.25
N GLY A 170 57.74 28.04 37.52
CA GLY A 170 57.34 29.38 37.99
C GLY A 170 58.43 30.41 37.65
N VAL A 171 58.02 31.46 37.01
CA VAL A 171 58.77 32.73 36.98
C VAL A 171 57.85 33.80 37.49
N GLY A 172 58.19 34.23 38.73
CA GLY A 172 57.60 35.42 39.33
C GLY A 172 58.17 36.69 38.74
N GLY A 173 57.57 37.83 39.07
CA GLY A 173 58.03 39.17 38.83
C GLY A 173 56.90 39.96 38.17
N GLU A 174 56.34 40.76 38.82
CA GLU A 174 56.62 42.05 39.53
C GLU A 174 55.65 43.11 38.99
N LEU A 175 55.03 43.76 39.93
CA LEU A 175 54.28 45.03 39.83
C LEU A 175 54.97 46.03 38.93
N ILE A 176 54.24 46.90 38.22
CA ILE A 176 54.34 48.36 38.47
C ILE A 176 53.05 49.04 37.96
N ALA A 177 52.52 49.94 38.77
CA ALA A 177 51.45 50.91 38.57
C ALA A 177 51.85 52.01 37.63
N ALA A 178 50.91 52.53 36.86
CA ALA A 178 50.63 53.92 36.59
C ALA A 178 49.24 54.02 35.86
#